data_35b0a96e9fcc95177040d29857dd390e
#
_entry.id   35b0a96e9fcc95177040d29857dd390e
#
_cell.length_a   1.000
_cell.length_b   1.000
_cell.length_c   1.000
_cell.angle_alpha   90.00
_cell.angle_beta   90.00
_cell.angle_gamma   90.00
#
_symmetry.space_group_name_H-M   'P 1'
#
loop_
_entity.id
_entity.type
_entity.pdbx_description
1 polymer ?
#
loop_
_entity_poly.entity_id
_entity_poly.type
_entity_poly.pdbx_seq_one_letter_code
_entity_poly.pdbx_strand_id
1 'polypeptide(L)'
;MAKQALFVLNAHAGKNSLRSHLLNIIDLFVKEGWNVNVHPTQCPKDAVHAAAAMTKECDLLLVSGGDGTLSEVVTGLMCCQKRPVIGYLPSGTTNDFARTLGLPKKAERAAKLILTEEPIPVDVGSFAEDYFIYIASFGAFTEVSYQTPRRLKKVFGHLAYILEGVKSLGSIHSYHLKIDCDGKRLEGDYIFGMVTNSTSVGGFHFRKQALFDVKLDDGKFEVALIQMPKNAWETQQIIHDLLHQNLNSPYFQILKASQLTIASDQEIPWTLDGEYGGSVKEVTIQNHRHAIRIYGDGPGWFRRKLDNRAEEKREK
;
A
#
# COMPACT_ATOMS: atom_id res chain seq x y z
N MET A 1 -1.95 14.40 31.57
CA MET A 1 -2.11 12.93 31.51
C MET A 1 -0.95 12.36 30.72
N ALA A 2 -0.44 11.15 31.05
CA ALA A 2 0.58 10.50 30.26
C ALA A 2 0.03 10.13 28.86
N LYS A 3 0.84 10.32 27.81
CA LYS A 3 0.48 9.94 26.44
C LYS A 3 0.32 8.42 26.33
N GLN A 4 -0.73 7.93 25.69
CA GLN A 4 -1.03 6.51 25.59
C GLN A 4 -0.64 5.98 24.22
N ALA A 5 0.19 4.94 24.18
CA ALA A 5 0.56 4.24 22.96
C ALA A 5 0.11 2.77 23.02
N LEU A 6 -0.58 2.31 21.99
CA LEU A 6 -0.81 0.88 21.75
C LEU A 6 0.22 0.41 20.73
N PHE A 7 0.94 -0.68 21.05
CA PHE A 7 1.92 -1.28 20.17
C PHE A 7 1.43 -2.65 19.67
N VAL A 8 0.83 -2.69 18.50
CA VAL A 8 0.43 -3.93 17.80
C VAL A 8 1.63 -4.47 17.05
N LEU A 9 2.02 -5.70 17.34
CA LEU A 9 3.19 -6.31 16.73
C LEU A 9 2.91 -7.72 16.21
N ASN A 10 3.33 -8.01 14.98
CA ASN A 10 3.31 -9.34 14.42
C ASN A 10 4.65 -10.05 14.71
N ALA A 11 4.63 -10.92 15.73
CA ALA A 11 5.82 -11.64 16.17
C ALA A 11 6.38 -12.63 15.12
N HIS A 12 5.59 -12.98 14.09
CA HIS A 12 5.95 -13.90 13.01
C HIS A 12 6.41 -13.17 11.73
N ALA A 13 6.32 -11.83 11.69
CA ALA A 13 6.74 -11.06 10.53
C ALA A 13 8.28 -11.03 10.41
N GLY A 14 8.75 -11.29 9.18
CA GLY A 14 10.16 -11.11 8.81
C GLY A 14 11.16 -12.05 9.51
N LYS A 15 12.46 -11.69 9.37
CA LYS A 15 13.56 -12.40 10.04
C LYS A 15 13.85 -11.73 11.40
N ASN A 16 13.17 -12.12 12.47
CA ASN A 16 13.54 -11.89 13.91
C ASN A 16 14.21 -10.54 14.32
N SER A 17 14.31 -9.55 13.44
CA SER A 17 15.04 -8.31 13.72
C SER A 17 14.38 -7.44 14.80
N LEU A 18 13.05 -7.50 14.91
CA LEU A 18 12.36 -6.71 15.92
C LEU A 18 12.53 -7.27 17.33
N ARG A 19 12.55 -8.62 17.50
CA ARG A 19 12.63 -9.24 18.83
C ARG A 19 13.86 -8.80 19.62
N SER A 20 15.01 -8.66 18.95
CA SER A 20 16.25 -8.20 19.59
C SER A 20 16.26 -6.71 19.94
N HIS A 21 15.36 -5.91 19.34
CA HIS A 21 15.31 -4.46 19.52
C HIS A 21 14.04 -3.98 20.25
N LEU A 22 13.10 -4.90 20.57
CA LEU A 22 11.79 -4.55 21.12
C LEU A 22 11.90 -3.75 22.41
N LEU A 23 12.73 -4.19 23.36
CA LEU A 23 12.92 -3.49 24.63
C LEU A 23 13.54 -2.11 24.44
N ASN A 24 14.50 -1.97 23.51
CA ASN A 24 15.10 -0.68 23.19
C ASN A 24 14.07 0.30 22.60
N ILE A 25 13.17 -0.21 21.74
CA ILE A 25 12.10 0.61 21.16
C ILE A 25 11.13 1.06 22.23
N ILE A 26 10.66 0.16 23.10
CA ILE A 26 9.78 0.50 24.22
C ILE A 26 10.44 1.54 25.12
N ASP A 27 11.71 1.34 25.50
CA ASP A 27 12.48 2.26 26.35
C ASP A 27 12.57 3.67 25.74
N LEU A 28 12.76 3.78 24.41
CA LEU A 28 12.73 5.08 23.71
C LEU A 28 11.40 5.83 23.93
N PHE A 29 10.26 5.15 23.77
CA PHE A 29 8.95 5.78 23.97
C PHE A 29 8.67 6.10 25.43
N VAL A 30 9.04 5.22 26.36
CA VAL A 30 8.88 5.44 27.80
C VAL A 30 9.69 6.66 28.27
N LYS A 31 10.93 6.84 27.78
CA LYS A 31 11.77 8.02 28.08
C LYS A 31 11.14 9.34 27.60
N GLU A 32 10.34 9.29 26.52
CA GLU A 32 9.58 10.43 26.00
C GLU A 32 8.19 10.58 26.63
N GLY A 33 7.94 9.89 27.75
CA GLY A 33 6.73 10.01 28.57
C GLY A 33 5.50 9.25 28.03
N TRP A 34 5.70 8.26 27.16
CA TRP A 34 4.62 7.41 26.66
C TRP A 34 4.39 6.21 27.59
N ASN A 35 3.12 5.92 27.85
CA ASN A 35 2.71 4.65 28.42
C ASN A 35 2.42 3.67 27.28
N VAL A 36 3.22 2.59 27.15
CA VAL A 36 3.18 1.68 26.02
C VAL A 36 2.49 0.38 26.41
N ASN A 37 1.31 0.14 25.84
CA ASN A 37 0.62 -1.13 25.94
C ASN A 37 0.96 -1.99 24.72
N VAL A 38 1.41 -3.23 24.91
CA VAL A 38 1.90 -4.11 23.85
C VAL A 38 0.91 -5.23 23.58
N HIS A 39 0.49 -5.35 22.30
CA HIS A 39 -0.41 -6.40 21.82
C HIS A 39 0.27 -7.23 20.70
N PRO A 40 0.84 -8.40 21.02
CA PRO A 40 1.31 -9.34 20.00
C PRO A 40 0.12 -10.02 19.31
N THR A 41 0.09 -9.98 17.98
CA THR A 41 -0.98 -10.63 17.22
C THR A 41 -0.90 -12.15 17.31
N GLN A 42 -2.03 -12.83 17.50
CA GLN A 42 -2.12 -14.27 17.75
C GLN A 42 -2.61 -15.05 16.52
N CYS A 43 -3.37 -14.42 15.61
CA CYS A 43 -3.94 -15.05 14.42
C CYS A 43 -4.12 -14.01 13.30
N PRO A 44 -4.45 -14.44 12.06
CA PRO A 44 -4.86 -13.52 10.99
C PRO A 44 -6.06 -12.67 11.42
N LYS A 45 -6.06 -11.40 11.02
CA LYS A 45 -7.06 -10.38 11.36
C LYS A 45 -7.09 -9.95 12.84
N ASP A 46 -6.20 -10.45 13.70
CA ASP A 46 -6.11 -10.00 15.09
C ASP A 46 -5.74 -8.51 15.18
N ALA A 47 -4.90 -8.02 14.28
CA ALA A 47 -4.55 -6.61 14.22
C ALA A 47 -5.76 -5.71 13.85
N VAL A 48 -6.73 -6.21 13.07
CA VAL A 48 -8.01 -5.50 12.80
C VAL A 48 -8.78 -5.30 14.10
N HIS A 49 -8.96 -6.37 14.87
CA HIS A 49 -9.70 -6.35 16.14
C HIS A 49 -8.99 -5.48 17.18
N ALA A 50 -7.67 -5.60 17.31
CA ALA A 50 -6.89 -4.79 18.23
C ALA A 50 -7.00 -3.30 17.90
N ALA A 51 -6.89 -2.92 16.62
CA ALA A 51 -7.03 -1.54 16.19
C ALA A 51 -8.45 -1.00 16.44
N ALA A 52 -9.49 -1.76 16.14
CA ALA A 52 -10.87 -1.32 16.33
C ALA A 52 -11.27 -1.19 17.81
N ALA A 53 -10.82 -2.12 18.68
CA ALA A 53 -11.27 -2.19 20.07
C ALA A 53 -10.42 -1.34 21.03
N MET A 54 -9.10 -1.28 20.83
CA MET A 54 -8.14 -0.77 21.82
C MET A 54 -7.70 0.68 21.60
N THR A 55 -8.13 1.33 20.51
CA THR A 55 -7.63 2.67 20.14
C THR A 55 -8.44 3.83 20.68
N LYS A 56 -9.55 3.60 21.40
CA LYS A 56 -10.44 4.65 21.90
C LYS A 56 -9.72 5.67 22.79
N GLU A 57 -8.77 5.20 23.61
CA GLU A 57 -8.01 6.03 24.56
C GLU A 57 -6.53 6.14 24.16
N CYS A 58 -6.21 5.84 22.90
CA CYS A 58 -4.86 5.80 22.39
C CYS A 58 -4.55 7.07 21.59
N ASP A 59 -3.38 7.68 21.85
CA ASP A 59 -2.89 8.84 21.10
C ASP A 59 -2.00 8.41 19.93
N LEU A 60 -1.30 7.27 20.08
CA LEU A 60 -0.36 6.71 19.12
C LEU A 60 -0.58 5.20 18.96
N LEU A 61 -0.76 4.75 17.73
CA LEU A 61 -0.81 3.33 17.38
C LEU A 61 0.50 2.92 16.71
N LEU A 62 1.40 2.29 17.47
CA LEU A 62 2.61 1.69 16.92
C LEU A 62 2.27 0.36 16.27
N VAL A 63 2.76 0.16 15.05
CA VAL A 63 2.52 -1.06 14.28
C VAL A 63 3.86 -1.65 13.86
N SER A 64 4.14 -2.89 14.23
CA SER A 64 5.28 -3.62 13.70
C SER A 64 4.85 -4.89 12.99
N GLY A 65 5.21 -4.98 11.73
CA GLY A 65 4.85 -6.07 10.84
C GLY A 65 5.28 -5.79 9.41
N GLY A 66 4.72 -6.55 8.48
CA GLY A 66 4.76 -6.26 7.04
C GLY A 66 3.58 -5.40 6.61
N ASP A 67 3.47 -5.18 5.28
CA ASP A 67 2.39 -4.42 4.68
C ASP A 67 1.01 -4.99 5.05
N GLY A 68 0.84 -6.33 5.11
CA GLY A 68 -0.41 -6.97 5.52
C GLY A 68 -0.82 -6.64 6.97
N THR A 69 0.14 -6.59 7.92
CA THR A 69 -0.17 -6.20 9.30
C THR A 69 -0.61 -4.73 9.38
N LEU A 70 0.03 -3.85 8.61
CA LEU A 70 -0.36 -2.45 8.52
C LEU A 70 -1.74 -2.31 7.89
N SER A 71 -2.04 -3.05 6.83
CA SER A 71 -3.35 -3.08 6.17
C SER A 71 -4.47 -3.54 7.11
N GLU A 72 -4.24 -4.61 7.90
CA GLU A 72 -5.16 -5.05 8.95
C GLU A 72 -5.44 -3.94 9.98
N VAL A 73 -4.40 -3.27 10.45
CA VAL A 73 -4.54 -2.16 11.41
C VAL A 73 -5.36 -1.02 10.81
N VAL A 74 -5.07 -0.62 9.57
CA VAL A 74 -5.82 0.45 8.90
C VAL A 74 -7.28 0.05 8.70
N THR A 75 -7.56 -1.19 8.28
CA THR A 75 -8.93 -1.71 8.17
C THR A 75 -9.69 -1.56 9.51
N GLY A 76 -9.07 -1.94 10.63
CA GLY A 76 -9.67 -1.75 11.95
C GLY A 76 -9.92 -0.28 12.31
N LEU A 77 -8.98 0.61 11.98
CA LEU A 77 -9.13 2.05 12.20
C LEU A 77 -10.21 2.69 11.34
N MET A 78 -10.45 2.19 10.14
CA MET A 78 -11.50 2.73 9.26
C MET A 78 -12.89 2.55 9.85
N CYS A 79 -13.10 1.58 10.74
CA CYS A 79 -14.33 1.41 11.51
C CYS A 79 -14.47 2.38 12.70
N CYS A 80 -13.42 3.15 13.04
CA CYS A 80 -13.39 4.02 14.20
C CYS A 80 -13.70 5.49 13.83
N GLN A 81 -14.47 6.19 14.68
CA GLN A 81 -14.68 7.63 14.52
C GLN A 81 -13.42 8.44 14.86
N LYS A 82 -12.74 8.08 15.95
CA LYS A 82 -11.47 8.70 16.36
C LYS A 82 -10.34 7.74 15.99
N ARG A 83 -9.40 8.20 15.19
CA ARG A 83 -8.23 7.43 14.73
C ARG A 83 -6.96 8.04 15.33
N PRO A 84 -6.19 7.27 16.12
CA PRO A 84 -4.88 7.71 16.58
C PRO A 84 -3.91 7.86 15.41
N VAL A 85 -2.81 8.56 15.64
CA VAL A 85 -1.71 8.62 14.68
C VAL A 85 -1.02 7.26 14.62
N ILE A 86 -0.61 6.83 13.42
CA ILE A 86 0.08 5.56 13.22
C ILE A 86 1.59 5.78 13.18
N GLY A 87 2.33 5.00 13.97
CA GLY A 87 3.77 4.85 13.88
C GLY A 87 4.13 3.49 13.31
N TYR A 88 4.60 3.41 12.07
CA TYR A 88 4.93 2.15 11.40
C TYR A 88 6.40 1.77 11.53
N LEU A 89 6.65 0.60 12.09
CA LEU A 89 7.97 -0.03 12.27
C LEU A 89 8.09 -1.23 11.33
N PRO A 90 8.61 -1.07 10.10
CA PRO A 90 8.58 -2.11 9.08
C PRO A 90 9.46 -3.29 9.47
N SER A 91 8.88 -4.48 9.61
CA SER A 91 9.57 -5.72 9.94
C SER A 91 9.26 -6.88 8.98
N GLY A 92 8.43 -6.65 7.96
CA GLY A 92 8.11 -7.61 6.91
C GLY A 92 9.23 -7.81 5.89
N THR A 93 8.95 -8.60 4.87
CA THR A 93 9.93 -8.94 3.81
C THR A 93 10.07 -7.84 2.78
N THR A 94 8.96 -7.27 2.29
CA THR A 94 8.93 -6.32 1.18
C THR A 94 8.80 -4.88 1.69
N ASN A 95 7.80 -4.61 2.52
CA ASN A 95 7.50 -3.32 3.13
C ASN A 95 7.40 -2.19 2.06
N ASP A 96 6.53 -2.39 1.07
CA ASP A 96 6.36 -1.47 -0.06
C ASP A 96 5.85 -0.11 0.40
N PHE A 97 4.86 -0.12 1.30
CA PHE A 97 4.32 1.13 1.81
C PHE A 97 5.31 1.88 2.71
N ALA A 98 6.15 1.16 3.47
CA ALA A 98 7.22 1.81 4.23
C ALA A 98 8.23 2.54 3.32
N ARG A 99 8.51 2.01 2.13
CA ARG A 99 9.36 2.67 1.13
C ARG A 99 8.69 3.93 0.58
N THR A 100 7.40 3.87 0.30
CA THR A 100 6.61 5.02 -0.15
C THR A 100 6.59 6.11 0.91
N LEU A 101 6.50 5.75 2.20
CA LEU A 101 6.58 6.66 3.33
C LEU A 101 8.02 7.17 3.61
N GLY A 102 9.04 6.65 2.94
CA GLY A 102 10.44 7.00 3.21
C GLY A 102 10.97 6.49 4.55
N LEU A 103 10.35 5.47 5.14
CA LEU A 103 10.72 4.96 6.45
C LEU A 103 12.06 4.24 6.45
N PRO A 104 12.89 4.43 7.50
CA PRO A 104 14.12 3.69 7.67
C PRO A 104 13.86 2.18 7.84
N LYS A 105 14.71 1.33 7.23
CA LYS A 105 14.62 -0.13 7.36
C LYS A 105 14.93 -0.62 8.78
N LYS A 106 15.73 0.12 9.56
CA LYS A 106 16.05 -0.23 10.96
C LYS A 106 14.96 0.28 11.87
N ALA A 107 14.31 -0.63 12.60
CA ALA A 107 13.18 -0.33 13.47
C ALA A 107 13.48 0.78 14.52
N GLU A 108 14.68 0.79 15.11
CA GLU A 108 15.08 1.84 16.06
C GLU A 108 15.17 3.24 15.40
N ARG A 109 15.61 3.32 14.13
CA ARG A 109 15.63 4.59 13.38
C ARG A 109 14.22 5.04 13.02
N ALA A 110 13.34 4.09 12.65
CA ALA A 110 11.93 4.39 12.41
C ALA A 110 11.25 4.87 13.71
N ALA A 111 11.54 4.24 14.87
CA ALA A 111 11.06 4.68 16.16
C ALA A 111 11.50 6.11 16.51
N LYS A 112 12.77 6.46 16.26
CA LYS A 112 13.26 7.84 16.45
C LYS A 112 12.54 8.84 15.53
N LEU A 113 12.31 8.49 14.26
CA LEU A 113 11.56 9.33 13.33
C LEU A 113 10.13 9.60 13.86
N ILE A 114 9.45 8.59 14.40
CA ILE A 114 8.11 8.74 14.98
C ILE A 114 8.11 9.72 16.16
N LEU A 115 9.19 9.79 16.92
CA LEU A 115 9.32 10.68 18.08
C LEU A 115 9.72 12.11 17.71
N THR A 116 10.31 12.33 16.52
CA THR A 116 10.90 13.64 16.14
C THR A 116 10.16 14.36 15.01
N GLU A 117 9.46 13.61 14.14
CA GLU A 117 8.80 14.17 12.96
C GLU A 117 7.30 14.39 13.18
N GLU A 118 6.69 15.15 12.28
CA GLU A 118 5.24 15.33 12.25
C GLU A 118 4.58 14.27 11.36
N PRO A 119 3.41 13.75 11.77
CA PRO A 119 2.69 12.77 10.95
C PRO A 119 2.04 13.42 9.73
N ILE A 120 2.07 12.70 8.62
CA ILE A 120 1.46 13.11 7.35
C ILE A 120 0.06 12.53 7.18
N PRO A 121 -0.88 13.24 6.56
CA PRO A 121 -2.16 12.68 6.15
C PRO A 121 -1.95 11.71 4.98
N VAL A 122 -2.71 10.62 5.00
CA VAL A 122 -2.70 9.61 3.95
C VAL A 122 -4.13 9.19 3.61
N ASP A 123 -4.36 9.04 2.31
CA ASP A 123 -5.59 8.56 1.75
C ASP A 123 -5.67 7.02 1.87
N VAL A 124 -6.88 6.49 2.03
CA VAL A 124 -7.15 5.04 2.13
C VAL A 124 -8.20 4.68 1.10
N GLY A 125 -8.03 3.55 0.41
CA GLY A 125 -9.02 3.02 -0.51
C GLY A 125 -10.02 2.12 0.17
N SER A 126 -11.31 2.23 -0.18
CA SER A 126 -12.29 1.18 0.07
C SER A 126 -12.49 0.32 -1.16
N PHE A 127 -12.72 -0.96 -0.94
CA PHE A 127 -13.04 -1.97 -1.93
C PHE A 127 -14.21 -2.80 -1.40
N ALA A 128 -15.41 -2.53 -1.88
CA ALA A 128 -16.65 -3.03 -1.25
C ALA A 128 -16.67 -2.71 0.25
N GLU A 129 -16.64 -3.73 1.13
CA GLU A 129 -16.62 -3.56 2.58
C GLU A 129 -15.21 -3.58 3.19
N ASP A 130 -14.18 -3.89 2.36
CA ASP A 130 -12.79 -3.94 2.79
C ASP A 130 -12.05 -2.64 2.48
N TYR A 131 -10.83 -2.51 3.01
CA TYR A 131 -9.95 -1.36 2.79
C TYR A 131 -8.58 -1.80 2.33
N PHE A 132 -7.90 -0.93 1.57
CA PHE A 132 -6.50 -1.09 1.22
C PHE A 132 -5.76 0.22 1.39
N ILE A 133 -4.47 0.12 1.72
CA ILE A 133 -3.65 1.29 2.01
C ILE A 133 -2.81 1.71 0.81
N TYR A 134 -2.38 0.75 -0.03
CA TYR A 134 -1.49 1.09 -1.13
C TYR A 134 -1.84 0.50 -2.48
N ILE A 135 -2.53 -0.66 -2.56
CA ILE A 135 -2.89 -1.26 -3.84
C ILE A 135 -4.11 -2.17 -3.80
N ALA A 136 -5.00 -2.02 -4.78
CA ALA A 136 -5.96 -3.04 -5.22
C ALA A 136 -5.61 -3.43 -6.66
N SER A 137 -5.54 -4.72 -6.98
CA SER A 137 -5.16 -5.19 -8.31
C SER A 137 -5.79 -6.51 -8.70
N PHE A 138 -5.92 -6.75 -10.01
CA PHE A 138 -6.43 -7.99 -10.60
C PHE A 138 -5.63 -8.41 -11.84
N GLY A 139 -5.79 -9.67 -12.23
CA GLY A 139 -5.29 -10.22 -13.50
C GLY A 139 -3.84 -10.68 -13.46
N ALA A 140 -3.13 -10.55 -14.57
CA ALA A 140 -1.74 -10.96 -14.69
C ALA A 140 -0.89 -10.37 -13.57
N PHE A 141 0.10 -11.12 -13.09
CA PHE A 141 0.95 -10.78 -11.95
C PHE A 141 0.32 -10.95 -10.55
N THR A 142 -1.01 -11.03 -10.41
CA THR A 142 -1.66 -11.29 -9.11
C THR A 142 -1.68 -12.79 -8.79
N GLU A 143 -2.01 -13.66 -9.75
CA GLU A 143 -2.02 -15.12 -9.58
C GLU A 143 -0.64 -15.69 -9.24
N VAL A 144 0.42 -15.16 -9.85
CA VAL A 144 1.81 -15.50 -9.52
C VAL A 144 2.13 -15.19 -8.04
N SER A 145 1.47 -14.21 -7.46
CA SER A 145 1.59 -13.85 -6.04
C SER A 145 1.22 -15.00 -5.10
N TYR A 146 0.23 -15.81 -5.46
CA TYR A 146 -0.27 -16.92 -4.62
C TYR A 146 0.52 -18.22 -4.82
N GLN A 147 1.00 -18.49 -6.04
CA GLN A 147 1.58 -19.79 -6.40
C GLN A 147 3.09 -19.84 -6.25
N THR A 148 3.78 -18.69 -6.24
CA THR A 148 5.24 -18.67 -6.20
C THR A 148 5.79 -18.96 -4.80
N PRO A 149 6.60 -20.01 -4.62
CA PRO A 149 7.21 -20.32 -3.31
C PRO A 149 8.03 -19.15 -2.79
N ARG A 150 7.86 -18.83 -1.48
CA ARG A 150 8.58 -17.75 -0.79
C ARG A 150 10.11 -17.77 -0.98
N ARG A 151 10.70 -18.94 -1.31
CA ARG A 151 12.13 -19.08 -1.58
C ARG A 151 12.55 -18.45 -2.91
N LEU A 152 11.73 -18.55 -3.98
CA LEU A 152 12.01 -17.95 -5.28
C LEU A 152 11.91 -16.42 -5.22
N LYS A 153 10.99 -15.88 -4.43
CA LYS A 153 10.89 -14.43 -4.16
C LYS A 153 12.19 -13.84 -3.60
N LYS A 154 12.99 -14.63 -2.85
CA LYS A 154 14.25 -14.17 -2.22
C LYS A 154 15.47 -14.22 -3.14
N VAL A 155 15.53 -15.15 -4.07
CA VAL A 155 16.74 -15.42 -4.87
C VAL A 155 16.81 -14.54 -6.11
N PHE A 156 15.70 -14.32 -6.76
CA PHE A 156 15.64 -13.61 -8.05
C PHE A 156 15.02 -12.22 -7.97
N GLY A 157 14.54 -11.80 -6.79
CA GLY A 157 13.95 -10.45 -6.61
C GLY A 157 12.73 -10.23 -7.51
N HIS A 158 12.43 -8.95 -7.77
CA HIS A 158 11.25 -8.55 -8.54
C HIS A 158 11.35 -8.87 -10.03
N LEU A 159 12.58 -8.95 -10.57
CA LEU A 159 12.78 -9.26 -11.99
C LEU A 159 12.28 -10.67 -12.34
N ALA A 160 12.53 -11.66 -11.45
CA ALA A 160 11.99 -13.01 -11.62
C ALA A 160 10.47 -13.05 -11.56
N TYR A 161 9.87 -12.19 -10.75
CA TYR A 161 8.43 -12.07 -10.64
C TYR A 161 7.79 -11.55 -11.93
N ILE A 162 8.38 -10.50 -12.48
CA ILE A 162 7.97 -9.97 -13.79
C ILE A 162 8.20 -11.00 -14.89
N LEU A 163 9.37 -11.65 -14.92
CA LEU A 163 9.71 -12.65 -15.93
C LEU A 163 8.82 -13.90 -15.85
N GLU A 164 8.40 -14.31 -14.67
CA GLU A 164 7.49 -15.46 -14.50
C GLU A 164 6.06 -15.07 -14.90
N GLY A 165 5.60 -13.87 -14.56
CA GLY A 165 4.36 -13.29 -15.09
C GLY A 165 4.38 -13.21 -16.62
N VAL A 166 5.49 -12.78 -17.18
CA VAL A 166 5.70 -12.71 -18.63
C VAL A 166 5.65 -14.08 -19.32
N LYS A 167 6.22 -15.13 -18.71
CA LYS A 167 6.10 -16.50 -19.24
C LYS A 167 4.65 -17.00 -19.29
N SER A 168 3.81 -16.47 -18.44
CA SER A 168 2.38 -16.80 -18.37
C SER A 168 1.52 -16.01 -19.34
N LEU A 169 2.04 -14.99 -20.03
CA LEU A 169 1.26 -14.11 -20.92
C LEU A 169 0.52 -14.89 -22.01
N GLY A 170 1.09 -15.99 -22.51
CA GLY A 170 0.41 -16.89 -23.48
C GLY A 170 -0.79 -17.66 -22.93
N SER A 171 -0.97 -17.69 -21.61
CA SER A 171 -2.07 -18.37 -20.91
C SER A 171 -2.92 -17.40 -20.06
N ILE A 172 -2.64 -16.09 -20.14
CA ILE A 172 -3.33 -15.10 -19.32
C ILE A 172 -4.77 -14.92 -19.75
N HIS A 173 -5.63 -15.01 -18.77
CA HIS A 173 -7.04 -14.70 -18.90
C HIS A 173 -7.25 -13.20 -19.03
N SER A 174 -8.06 -12.77 -19.99
CA SER A 174 -8.54 -11.39 -20.10
C SER A 174 -9.94 -11.25 -19.53
N TYR A 175 -10.22 -10.07 -19.03
CA TYR A 175 -11.53 -9.67 -18.51
C TYR A 175 -12.11 -8.58 -19.40
N HIS A 176 -13.33 -8.80 -19.91
CA HIS A 176 -14.07 -7.72 -20.56
C HIS A 176 -14.64 -6.80 -19.48
N LEU A 177 -14.18 -5.55 -19.46
CA LEU A 177 -14.47 -4.60 -18.39
C LEU A 177 -15.24 -3.39 -18.91
N LYS A 178 -16.24 -2.98 -18.14
CA LYS A 178 -16.86 -1.66 -18.19
C LYS A 178 -16.39 -0.88 -16.98
N ILE A 179 -15.71 0.24 -17.20
CA ILE A 179 -15.05 1.02 -16.17
C ILE A 179 -15.60 2.43 -16.21
N ASP A 180 -16.08 2.93 -15.07
CA ASP A 180 -16.38 4.34 -14.86
C ASP A 180 -15.35 4.92 -13.88
N CYS A 181 -14.60 5.92 -14.32
CA CYS A 181 -13.50 6.52 -13.61
C CYS A 181 -13.75 8.03 -13.48
N ASP A 182 -14.36 8.48 -12.38
CA ASP A 182 -14.82 9.86 -12.17
C ASP A 182 -15.66 10.39 -13.36
N GLY A 183 -16.57 9.57 -13.93
CA GLY A 183 -17.42 9.90 -15.08
C GLY A 183 -16.77 9.63 -16.45
N LYS A 184 -15.49 9.30 -16.51
CA LYS A 184 -14.85 8.85 -17.75
C LYS A 184 -15.09 7.37 -17.93
N ARG A 185 -15.83 6.99 -18.99
CA ARG A 185 -16.16 5.58 -19.28
C ARG A 185 -15.16 4.96 -20.24
N LEU A 186 -14.75 3.74 -19.91
CA LEU A 186 -13.89 2.89 -20.72
C LEU A 186 -14.54 1.51 -20.83
N GLU A 187 -14.36 0.86 -21.98
CA GLU A 187 -14.82 -0.51 -22.20
C GLU A 187 -13.78 -1.23 -23.06
N GLY A 188 -13.48 -2.48 -22.71
CA GLY A 188 -12.48 -3.28 -23.43
C GLY A 188 -12.01 -4.50 -22.67
N ASP A 189 -11.08 -5.23 -23.31
CA ASP A 189 -10.48 -6.44 -22.75
C ASP A 189 -9.14 -6.10 -22.10
N TYR A 190 -9.00 -6.46 -20.83
CA TYR A 190 -7.83 -6.16 -20.03
C TYR A 190 -7.26 -7.41 -19.38
N ILE A 191 -5.94 -7.51 -19.37
CA ILE A 191 -5.21 -8.63 -18.73
C ILE A 191 -4.73 -8.29 -17.33
N PHE A 192 -4.70 -7.01 -16.98
CA PHE A 192 -4.24 -6.52 -15.68
C PHE A 192 -4.84 -5.16 -15.38
N GLY A 193 -5.15 -4.93 -14.12
CA GLY A 193 -5.47 -3.61 -13.59
C GLY A 193 -4.97 -3.44 -12.17
N MET A 194 -4.54 -2.21 -11.87
CA MET A 194 -4.21 -1.79 -10.50
C MET A 194 -4.73 -0.40 -10.20
N VAL A 195 -5.14 -0.21 -8.97
CA VAL A 195 -5.52 1.05 -8.35
C VAL A 195 -4.57 1.24 -7.18
N THR A 196 -3.75 2.27 -7.21
CA THR A 196 -2.66 2.39 -6.23
C THR A 196 -2.52 3.80 -5.68
N ASN A 197 -2.07 3.86 -4.43
CA ASN A 197 -1.63 5.06 -3.71
C ASN A 197 -0.18 4.87 -3.26
N SER A 198 0.67 4.22 -4.08
CA SER A 198 2.04 3.90 -3.71
C SER A 198 3.00 4.02 -4.88
N THR A 199 4.20 4.52 -4.60
CA THR A 199 5.32 4.53 -5.55
C THR A 199 6.06 3.20 -5.64
N SER A 200 5.73 2.25 -4.75
CA SER A 200 6.33 0.91 -4.69
C SER A 200 5.23 -0.15 -4.57
N VAL A 201 5.22 -1.09 -5.49
CA VAL A 201 4.25 -2.18 -5.54
C VAL A 201 4.97 -3.49 -5.85
N GLY A 202 4.74 -4.54 -5.02
CA GLY A 202 5.42 -5.83 -5.17
C GLY A 202 6.94 -5.68 -5.13
N GLY A 203 7.46 -4.59 -4.50
CA GLY A 203 8.84 -4.11 -4.46
C GLY A 203 9.37 -3.54 -5.77
N PHE A 204 8.53 -3.41 -6.77
CA PHE A 204 8.83 -2.64 -7.96
C PHE A 204 8.65 -1.14 -7.65
N HIS A 205 9.68 -0.36 -7.88
CA HIS A 205 9.63 1.08 -7.63
C HIS A 205 9.39 1.82 -8.93
N PHE A 206 8.24 2.49 -9.03
CA PHE A 206 7.95 3.32 -10.19
C PHE A 206 8.84 4.57 -10.16
N ARG A 207 9.58 4.78 -11.24
CA ARG A 207 10.31 6.05 -11.42
C ARG A 207 9.28 7.15 -11.60
N LYS A 208 9.57 8.32 -11.04
CA LYS A 208 8.71 9.49 -11.23
C LYS A 208 8.58 9.80 -12.72
N GLN A 209 7.39 9.57 -13.26
CA GLN A 209 7.01 9.93 -14.63
C GLN A 209 5.85 10.90 -14.55
N ALA A 210 5.69 11.76 -15.57
CA ALA A 210 4.63 12.75 -15.59
C ALA A 210 3.22 12.12 -15.47
N LEU A 211 3.04 10.88 -15.97
CA LEU A 211 1.78 10.15 -15.91
C LEU A 211 1.56 9.37 -14.59
N PHE A 212 2.61 9.12 -13.81
CA PHE A 212 2.54 8.35 -12.56
C PHE A 212 3.18 9.17 -11.44
N ASP A 213 2.51 10.24 -11.03
CA ASP A 213 2.92 11.15 -9.96
C ASP A 213 2.04 10.89 -8.74
N VAL A 214 2.41 9.86 -7.98
CA VAL A 214 1.70 9.43 -6.78
C VAL A 214 1.79 10.46 -5.69
N LYS A 215 0.64 10.87 -5.15
CA LYS A 215 0.51 11.69 -3.95
C LYS A 215 -0.37 10.99 -2.95
N LEU A 216 0.07 10.94 -1.70
CA LEU A 216 -0.62 10.21 -0.65
C LEU A 216 -1.83 10.95 -0.07
N ASP A 217 -2.03 12.23 -0.42
CA ASP A 217 -2.96 13.15 0.23
C ASP A 217 -3.81 13.99 -0.73
N ASP A 218 -3.87 13.66 -2.02
CA ASP A 218 -4.59 14.46 -3.03
C ASP A 218 -6.04 14.01 -3.29
N GLY A 219 -6.47 12.92 -2.66
CA GLY A 219 -7.81 12.35 -2.82
C GLY A 219 -7.98 11.53 -4.10
N LYS A 220 -6.87 11.11 -4.72
CA LYS A 220 -6.88 10.35 -5.98
C LYS A 220 -5.95 9.15 -5.92
N PHE A 221 -6.30 8.14 -6.69
CA PHE A 221 -5.44 6.99 -6.98
C PHE A 221 -4.88 7.11 -8.38
N GLU A 222 -3.71 6.55 -8.61
CA GLU A 222 -3.22 6.17 -9.92
C GLU A 222 -3.87 4.84 -10.31
N VAL A 223 -4.52 4.84 -11.47
CA VAL A 223 -5.13 3.64 -12.07
C VAL A 223 -4.32 3.27 -13.29
N ALA A 224 -3.81 2.05 -13.31
CA ALA A 224 -3.10 1.51 -14.48
C ALA A 224 -3.79 0.24 -14.98
N LEU A 225 -4.11 0.23 -16.27
CA LEU A 225 -4.75 -0.89 -16.95
C LEU A 225 -3.87 -1.33 -18.11
N ILE A 226 -3.74 -2.65 -18.32
CA ILE A 226 -3.03 -3.23 -19.44
C ILE A 226 -4.04 -3.94 -20.34
N GLN A 227 -4.13 -3.51 -21.59
CA GLN A 227 -5.03 -4.09 -22.58
C GLN A 227 -4.59 -5.49 -23.00
N MET A 228 -5.53 -6.33 -23.40
CA MET A 228 -5.25 -7.63 -23.99
C MET A 228 -4.48 -7.46 -25.32
N PRO A 229 -3.26 -8.02 -25.44
CA PRO A 229 -2.54 -8.00 -26.72
C PRO A 229 -3.25 -8.86 -27.77
N LYS A 230 -3.28 -8.39 -29.01
CA LYS A 230 -3.93 -9.06 -30.14
C LYS A 230 -3.04 -10.13 -30.79
N ASN A 231 -1.74 -10.06 -30.57
CA ASN A 231 -0.76 -10.96 -31.19
C ASN A 231 0.55 -11.01 -30.37
N ALA A 232 1.44 -11.91 -30.76
CA ALA A 232 2.72 -12.13 -30.06
C ALA A 232 3.63 -10.89 -30.10
N TRP A 233 3.56 -10.08 -31.16
CA TRP A 233 4.36 -8.85 -31.26
C TRP A 233 3.92 -7.81 -30.22
N GLU A 234 2.62 -7.58 -30.09
CA GLU A 234 2.07 -6.69 -29.05
C GLU A 234 2.42 -7.18 -27.65
N THR A 235 2.37 -8.50 -27.43
CA THR A 235 2.83 -9.12 -26.18
C THR A 235 4.27 -8.75 -25.86
N GLN A 236 5.17 -8.89 -26.86
CA GLN A 236 6.58 -8.53 -26.69
C GLN A 236 6.77 -7.03 -26.41
N GLN A 237 5.98 -6.17 -27.07
CA GLN A 237 6.02 -4.72 -26.80
C GLN A 237 5.56 -4.39 -25.37
N ILE A 238 4.48 -4.98 -24.88
CA ILE A 238 4.02 -4.81 -23.49
C ILE A 238 5.12 -5.23 -22.50
N ILE A 239 5.77 -6.37 -22.74
CA ILE A 239 6.90 -6.85 -21.92
C ILE A 239 8.04 -5.85 -21.92
N HIS A 240 8.47 -5.43 -23.12
CA HIS A 240 9.54 -4.45 -23.29
C HIS A 240 9.23 -3.15 -22.54
N ASP A 241 7.99 -2.63 -22.71
CA ASP A 241 7.56 -1.38 -22.08
C ASP A 241 7.49 -1.49 -20.57
N LEU A 242 7.02 -2.63 -20.02
CA LEU A 242 7.07 -2.91 -18.58
C LEU A 242 8.49 -2.90 -18.03
N LEU A 243 9.42 -3.60 -18.70
CA LEU A 243 10.82 -3.67 -18.27
C LEU A 243 11.52 -2.30 -18.29
N HIS A 244 11.17 -1.45 -19.25
CA HIS A 244 11.73 -0.10 -19.39
C HIS A 244 10.90 0.97 -18.68
N GLN A 245 9.80 0.58 -18.00
CA GLN A 245 8.84 1.49 -17.35
C GLN A 245 8.28 2.55 -18.32
N ASN A 246 8.07 2.17 -19.58
CA ASN A 246 7.47 3.03 -20.60
C ASN A 246 5.95 2.97 -20.51
N LEU A 247 5.35 3.77 -19.63
CA LEU A 247 3.88 3.81 -19.44
C LEU A 247 3.15 4.66 -20.49
N ASN A 248 3.87 5.32 -21.42
CA ASN A 248 3.27 6.09 -22.52
C ASN A 248 2.89 5.21 -23.73
N SER A 249 3.03 3.92 -23.62
CA SER A 249 2.68 2.95 -24.65
C SER A 249 1.16 2.87 -24.86
N PRO A 250 0.67 2.62 -26.09
CA PRO A 250 -0.76 2.49 -26.37
C PRO A 250 -1.46 1.33 -25.67
N TYR A 251 -0.68 0.38 -25.14
CA TYR A 251 -1.19 -0.79 -24.40
C TYR A 251 -1.52 -0.49 -22.94
N PHE A 252 -1.07 0.66 -22.44
CA PHE A 252 -1.29 1.09 -21.06
C PHE A 252 -2.29 2.24 -21.02
N GLN A 253 -3.27 2.12 -20.16
CA GLN A 253 -4.15 3.23 -19.82
C GLN A 253 -3.85 3.67 -18.40
N ILE A 254 -3.30 4.88 -18.27
CA ILE A 254 -2.99 5.49 -16.98
C ILE A 254 -3.99 6.60 -16.72
N LEU A 255 -4.65 6.55 -15.58
CA LEU A 255 -5.69 7.49 -15.16
C LEU A 255 -5.46 7.89 -13.70
N LYS A 256 -6.10 8.98 -13.29
CA LYS A 256 -6.25 9.34 -11.88
C LYS A 256 -7.73 9.43 -11.56
N ALA A 257 -8.13 8.84 -10.43
CA ALA A 257 -9.52 8.84 -10.00
C ALA A 257 -9.67 8.94 -8.49
N SER A 258 -10.71 9.60 -8.05
CA SER A 258 -11.20 9.58 -6.68
C SER A 258 -12.18 8.42 -6.46
N GLN A 259 -12.93 8.07 -7.50
CA GLN A 259 -13.85 6.94 -7.52
C GLN A 259 -13.73 6.17 -8.82
N LEU A 260 -13.80 4.85 -8.73
CA LEU A 260 -13.69 3.93 -9.84
C LEU A 260 -14.71 2.81 -9.67
N THR A 261 -15.59 2.61 -10.64
CA THR A 261 -16.48 1.45 -10.71
C THR A 261 -16.02 0.54 -11.84
N ILE A 262 -15.80 -0.73 -11.54
CA ILE A 262 -15.40 -1.76 -12.52
C ILE A 262 -16.46 -2.84 -12.51
N ALA A 263 -17.01 -3.17 -13.68
CA ALA A 263 -17.96 -4.26 -13.88
C ALA A 263 -17.50 -5.20 -15.00
N SER A 264 -17.77 -6.49 -14.81
CA SER A 264 -17.49 -7.57 -15.76
C SER A 264 -18.60 -8.62 -15.75
N ASP A 265 -18.74 -9.37 -16.84
CA ASP A 265 -19.69 -10.48 -16.93
C ASP A 265 -19.21 -11.71 -16.12
N GLN A 266 -17.92 -11.78 -15.81
CA GLN A 266 -17.30 -12.87 -15.03
C GLN A 266 -16.73 -12.35 -13.71
N GLU A 267 -16.57 -13.24 -12.73
CA GLU A 267 -15.91 -12.91 -11.47
C GLU A 267 -14.42 -12.63 -11.68
N ILE A 268 -13.96 -11.55 -11.09
CA ILE A 268 -12.57 -11.10 -11.14
C ILE A 268 -11.97 -11.30 -9.77
N PRO A 269 -10.93 -12.15 -9.61
CA PRO A 269 -10.20 -12.26 -8.35
C PRO A 269 -9.31 -11.03 -8.14
N TRP A 270 -9.43 -10.41 -6.97
CA TRP A 270 -8.68 -9.22 -6.59
C TRP A 270 -7.67 -9.51 -5.49
N THR A 271 -6.65 -8.68 -5.48
CA THR A 271 -5.64 -8.60 -4.43
C THR A 271 -5.73 -7.22 -3.78
N LEU A 272 -5.78 -7.18 -2.45
CA LEU A 272 -5.71 -5.95 -1.66
C LEU A 272 -4.43 -5.99 -0.82
N ASP A 273 -3.55 -5.03 -0.98
CA ASP A 273 -2.26 -4.93 -0.28
C ASP A 273 -1.43 -6.23 -0.30
N GLY A 274 -1.56 -7.00 -1.39
CA GLY A 274 -0.84 -8.26 -1.60
C GLY A 274 -1.50 -9.51 -1.03
N GLU A 275 -2.68 -9.39 -0.40
CA GLU A 275 -3.49 -10.49 0.10
C GLU A 275 -4.75 -10.67 -0.78
N TYR A 276 -5.36 -11.85 -0.73
CA TYR A 276 -6.60 -12.11 -1.48
C TYR A 276 -7.76 -11.26 -0.96
N GLY A 277 -8.32 -10.42 -1.83
CA GLY A 277 -9.42 -9.49 -1.55
C GLY A 277 -10.80 -9.96 -2.01
N GLY A 278 -10.94 -11.24 -2.40
CA GLY A 278 -12.20 -11.78 -2.91
C GLY A 278 -12.32 -11.78 -4.44
N SER A 279 -13.41 -12.37 -4.94
CA SER A 279 -13.78 -12.36 -6.36
C SER A 279 -15.13 -11.70 -6.52
N VAL A 280 -15.23 -10.72 -7.43
CA VAL A 280 -16.45 -9.93 -7.64
C VAL A 280 -16.66 -9.67 -9.13
N LYS A 281 -17.94 -9.54 -9.56
CA LYS A 281 -18.30 -9.10 -10.91
C LYS A 281 -18.34 -7.59 -11.03
N GLU A 282 -18.68 -6.92 -9.96
CA GLU A 282 -18.76 -5.47 -9.90
C GLU A 282 -18.21 -4.96 -8.58
N VAL A 283 -17.44 -3.88 -8.62
CA VAL A 283 -16.91 -3.23 -7.43
C VAL A 283 -16.78 -1.73 -7.66
N THR A 284 -17.10 -0.97 -6.62
CA THR A 284 -16.76 0.45 -6.54
C THR A 284 -15.60 0.61 -5.57
N ILE A 285 -14.53 1.23 -6.06
CA ILE A 285 -13.34 1.62 -5.29
C ILE A 285 -13.42 3.13 -5.07
N GLN A 286 -13.30 3.56 -3.82
CA GLN A 286 -13.39 4.96 -3.45
C GLN A 286 -12.18 5.39 -2.63
N ASN A 287 -11.65 6.59 -2.92
CA ASN A 287 -10.62 7.22 -2.12
C ASN A 287 -11.24 7.95 -0.93
N HIS A 288 -10.78 7.61 0.27
CA HIS A 288 -11.10 8.32 1.51
C HIS A 288 -9.94 9.26 1.83
N ARG A 289 -10.08 10.49 1.39
CA ARG A 289 -9.03 11.51 1.53
C ARG A 289 -8.69 11.78 3.00
N HIS A 290 -7.37 11.80 3.30
CA HIS A 290 -6.83 12.06 4.64
C HIS A 290 -7.43 11.16 5.73
N ALA A 291 -7.75 9.91 5.36
CA ALA A 291 -8.44 8.98 6.25
C ALA A 291 -7.63 8.60 7.48
N ILE A 292 -6.31 8.59 7.38
CA ILE A 292 -5.39 8.31 8.47
C ILE A 292 -4.28 9.36 8.53
N ARG A 293 -3.57 9.39 9.68
CA ARG A 293 -2.30 10.11 9.83
C ARG A 293 -1.22 9.12 10.22
N ILE A 294 -0.08 9.16 9.53
CA ILE A 294 1.02 8.21 9.74
C ILE A 294 2.35 8.95 9.71
N TYR A 295 3.29 8.53 10.56
CA TYR A 295 4.64 9.07 10.53
C TYR A 295 5.40 8.54 9.32
N GLY A 296 6.09 9.43 8.63
CA GLY A 296 6.91 9.13 7.48
C GLY A 296 7.66 10.37 7.01
N ASP A 297 8.75 10.14 6.28
CA ASP A 297 9.53 11.20 5.66
C ASP A 297 8.78 11.81 4.46
N GLY A 298 7.78 11.08 3.99
CA GLY A 298 6.99 11.40 2.82
C GLY A 298 7.81 11.32 1.52
N PRO A 299 7.15 11.30 0.37
CA PRO A 299 7.82 11.54 -0.91
C PRO A 299 8.46 12.92 -0.89
N GLY A 300 9.61 13.12 -1.55
CA GLY A 300 10.39 14.38 -1.53
C GLY A 300 9.64 15.66 -1.93
N TRP A 301 8.41 15.56 -2.48
CA TRP A 301 7.50 16.68 -2.71
C TRP A 301 6.80 17.14 -1.41
N PHE A 302 6.60 16.25 -0.44
CA PHE A 302 5.97 16.57 0.84
C PHE A 302 6.90 17.41 1.72
N ARG A 303 8.20 17.09 1.76
CA ARG A 303 9.22 17.93 2.42
C ARG A 303 9.20 19.34 1.88
N ARG A 304 9.19 19.54 0.56
CA ARG A 304 9.10 20.87 -0.07
C ARG A 304 7.84 21.64 0.35
N LYS A 305 6.70 20.92 0.56
CA LYS A 305 5.45 21.54 1.01
C LYS A 305 5.51 21.97 2.48
N LEU A 306 6.23 21.24 3.32
CA LEU A 306 6.47 21.60 4.72
C LEU A 306 7.47 22.75 4.83
N ASP A 307 8.55 22.75 4.06
CA ASP A 307 9.54 23.83 4.02
C ASP A 307 8.88 25.13 3.59
N ASN A 308 8.09 25.15 2.52
CA ASN A 308 7.35 26.31 2.06
C ASN A 308 6.34 26.82 3.10
N ARG A 309 5.61 25.92 3.82
CA ARG A 309 4.71 26.33 4.90
C ARG A 309 5.44 26.88 6.13
N ALA A 310 6.64 26.39 6.41
CA ALA A 310 7.49 26.90 7.49
C ALA A 310 8.05 28.28 7.16
N GLU A 311 8.38 28.55 5.90
CA GLU A 311 8.79 29.85 5.40
C GLU A 311 7.64 30.85 5.44
N GLU A 312 6.44 30.50 4.94
CA GLU A 312 5.25 31.35 5.02
C GLU A 312 4.80 31.71 6.45
N LYS A 313 5.10 30.83 7.44
CA LYS A 313 4.83 31.10 8.87
C LYS A 313 5.90 31.98 9.53
N ARG A 314 7.10 32.08 8.94
CA ARG A 314 8.18 32.98 9.43
C ARG A 314 8.06 34.39 8.85
N GLU A 315 7.35 34.55 7.73
CA GLU A 315 7.09 35.83 7.08
C GLU A 315 5.81 36.52 7.56
N LYS A 316 5.00 35.86 8.40
CA LYS A 316 3.83 36.41 9.10
C LYS A 316 4.14 36.59 10.58
#